data_e899f62e4d1aae6570f089a7f2311eaf
#
_entry.id   e899f62e4d1aae6570f089a7f2311eaf
#
_cell.length_a   1.000
_cell.length_b   1.000
_cell.length_c   1.000
_cell.angle_alpha   90.00
_cell.angle_beta   90.00
_cell.angle_gamma   90.00
#
_symmetry.space_group_name_H-M   'P 1'
#
loop_
_entity.id
_entity.type
_entity.pdbx_description
1 polymer ?
#
loop_
_entity_poly.entity_id
_entity_poly.type
_entity_poly.pdbx_seq_one_letter_code
_entity_poly.pdbx_strand_id
1 'polypeptide(L)'
;MKKREAKLMETTQAESDSQEFESVFREYWVYVYRILRRLVGDPAEAEDLALETFLRLYQRSPVKEDGFQLGGWLYRVATNLGLRSIRSYKRRERYEIEAGRFALEEAPETRPVELQAQAEKQDLARQALAKMNERQSQLLILRYSDLSYKEIAGILGLSPTSIGPLLARAEREFEECYRALAQEEV
;
A
#
# COMPACT_ATOMS: atom_id res chain seq x y z
N MET A 1 11.26 41.97 -23.55
CA MET A 1 11.19 41.98 -22.06
C MET A 1 10.22 40.92 -21.53
N LYS A 2 8.93 40.97 -21.82
CA LYS A 2 7.89 40.04 -21.27
C LYS A 2 8.19 38.53 -21.40
N LYS A 3 8.83 38.07 -22.50
CA LYS A 3 9.13 36.65 -22.74
C LYS A 3 10.27 36.12 -21.84
N ARG A 4 11.17 37.01 -21.40
CA ARG A 4 12.30 36.69 -20.51
C ARG A 4 11.85 36.62 -19.03
N GLU A 5 10.92 37.50 -18.65
CA GLU A 5 10.30 37.55 -17.34
C GLU A 5 9.39 36.32 -17.12
N ALA A 6 8.58 35.93 -18.12
CA ALA A 6 7.74 34.73 -18.07
C ALA A 6 8.60 33.46 -17.88
N LYS A 7 9.71 33.32 -18.63
CA LYS A 7 10.60 32.19 -18.50
C LYS A 7 11.31 32.12 -17.12
N LEU A 8 11.62 33.30 -16.54
CA LEU A 8 12.21 33.38 -15.21
C LEU A 8 11.19 32.94 -14.14
N MET A 9 9.94 33.39 -14.27
CA MET A 9 8.85 32.98 -13.36
C MET A 9 8.56 31.47 -13.44
N GLU A 10 8.54 30.89 -14.64
CA GLU A 10 8.37 29.43 -14.82
C GLU A 10 9.52 28.64 -14.18
N THR A 11 10.76 29.11 -14.30
CA THR A 11 11.92 28.45 -13.69
C THR A 11 11.86 28.52 -12.17
N THR A 12 11.53 29.68 -11.60
CA THR A 12 11.41 29.85 -10.14
C THR A 12 10.26 29.03 -9.58
N GLN A 13 9.15 28.90 -10.30
CA GLN A 13 8.02 28.08 -9.89
C GLN A 13 8.37 26.59 -9.90
N ALA A 14 9.07 26.11 -10.95
CA ALA A 14 9.53 24.73 -11.05
C ALA A 14 10.54 24.38 -9.94
N GLU A 15 11.42 25.30 -9.58
CA GLU A 15 12.35 25.11 -8.45
C GLU A 15 11.63 25.03 -7.10
N SER A 16 10.61 25.88 -6.89
CA SER A 16 9.77 25.85 -5.68
C SER A 16 8.96 24.55 -5.59
N ASP A 17 8.33 24.12 -6.68
CA ASP A 17 7.55 22.88 -6.74
C ASP A 17 8.46 21.65 -6.49
N SER A 18 9.71 21.68 -6.97
CA SER A 18 10.70 20.61 -6.73
C SER A 18 11.13 20.53 -5.27
N GLN A 19 11.38 21.67 -4.62
CA GLN A 19 11.76 21.73 -3.21
C GLN A 19 10.61 21.25 -2.30
N GLU A 20 9.38 21.64 -2.61
CA GLU A 20 8.19 21.20 -1.89
C GLU A 20 8.01 19.67 -2.02
N PHE A 21 8.14 19.13 -3.23
CA PHE A 21 8.10 17.69 -3.46
C PHE A 21 9.19 16.94 -2.69
N GLU A 22 10.43 17.43 -2.70
CA GLU A 22 11.54 16.82 -1.97
C GLU A 22 11.29 16.77 -0.46
N SER A 23 10.73 17.83 0.10
CA SER A 23 10.34 17.89 1.51
C SER A 23 9.30 16.83 1.86
N VAL A 24 8.25 16.72 1.04
CA VAL A 24 7.20 15.71 1.17
C VAL A 24 7.77 14.30 1.02
N PHE A 25 8.62 14.08 0.05
CA PHE A 25 9.27 12.78 -0.16
C PHE A 25 10.07 12.36 1.09
N ARG A 26 10.89 13.23 1.64
CA ARG A 26 11.69 12.94 2.86
C ARG A 26 10.81 12.66 4.07
N GLU A 27 9.72 13.40 4.25
CA GLU A 27 8.80 13.26 5.38
C GLU A 27 8.04 11.94 5.34
N TYR A 28 7.49 11.57 4.17
CA TYR A 28 6.56 10.45 4.05
C TYR A 28 7.15 9.14 3.54
N TRP A 29 8.38 9.14 2.98
CA TRP A 29 8.99 7.96 2.38
C TRP A 29 9.00 6.75 3.32
N VAL A 30 9.50 6.93 4.53
CA VAL A 30 9.65 5.82 5.50
C VAL A 30 8.29 5.20 5.86
N TYR A 31 7.25 6.02 5.98
CA TYR A 31 5.91 5.55 6.31
C TYR A 31 5.28 4.79 5.16
N VAL A 32 5.34 5.35 3.94
CA VAL A 32 4.81 4.71 2.72
C VAL A 32 5.53 3.39 2.45
N TYR A 33 6.85 3.38 2.48
CA TYR A 33 7.65 2.16 2.30
C TYR A 33 7.32 1.10 3.35
N ARG A 34 7.21 1.46 4.62
CA ARG A 34 6.90 0.52 5.71
C ARG A 34 5.55 -0.15 5.52
N ILE A 35 4.52 0.60 5.12
CA ILE A 35 3.19 0.05 4.82
C ILE A 35 3.29 -0.96 3.67
N LEU A 36 3.93 -0.58 2.58
CA LEU A 36 4.08 -1.43 1.41
C LEU A 36 4.92 -2.67 1.73
N ARG A 37 6.02 -2.52 2.45
CA ARG A 37 6.89 -3.64 2.86
C ARG A 37 6.16 -4.70 3.69
N ARG A 38 5.27 -4.26 4.58
CA ARG A 38 4.40 -5.18 5.35
C ARG A 38 3.37 -5.85 4.46
N LEU A 39 2.86 -5.14 3.46
CA LEU A 39 1.76 -5.58 2.61
C LEU A 39 2.23 -6.58 1.54
N VAL A 40 3.27 -6.25 0.78
CA VAL A 40 3.75 -7.11 -0.32
C VAL A 40 4.79 -8.14 0.12
N GLY A 41 5.54 -7.86 1.18
CA GLY A 41 6.51 -8.81 1.74
C GLY A 41 7.89 -8.76 1.08
N ASP A 42 8.00 -8.41 -0.18
CA ASP A 42 9.27 -8.25 -0.90
C ASP A 42 9.81 -6.82 -0.78
N PRO A 43 11.11 -6.62 -0.47
CA PRO A 43 11.70 -5.29 -0.32
C PRO A 43 11.75 -4.50 -1.63
N ALA A 44 12.12 -5.14 -2.73
CA ALA A 44 12.28 -4.49 -4.02
C ALA A 44 10.92 -4.04 -4.57
N GLU A 45 9.92 -4.92 -4.52
CA GLU A 45 8.55 -4.58 -4.90
C GLU A 45 7.97 -3.46 -4.03
N ALA A 46 8.23 -3.46 -2.71
CA ALA A 46 7.79 -2.40 -1.82
C ALA A 46 8.41 -1.05 -2.17
N GLU A 47 9.68 -1.03 -2.57
CA GLU A 47 10.38 0.17 -3.03
C GLU A 47 9.79 0.70 -4.34
N ASP A 48 9.57 -0.17 -5.32
CA ASP A 48 8.97 0.19 -6.60
C ASP A 48 7.57 0.80 -6.42
N LEU A 49 6.74 0.19 -5.58
CA LEU A 49 5.40 0.69 -5.28
C LEU A 49 5.42 2.00 -4.49
N ALA A 50 6.43 2.19 -3.62
CA ALA A 50 6.63 3.46 -2.92
C ALA A 50 7.01 4.56 -3.91
N LEU A 51 7.96 4.31 -4.80
CA LEU A 51 8.33 5.24 -5.89
C LEU A 51 7.13 5.56 -6.79
N GLU A 52 6.34 4.57 -7.17
CA GLU A 52 5.10 4.75 -7.94
C GLU A 52 4.09 5.65 -7.20
N THR A 53 3.99 5.51 -5.87
CA THR A 53 3.13 6.38 -5.04
C THR A 53 3.54 7.83 -5.14
N PHE A 54 4.84 8.13 -5.03
CA PHE A 54 5.36 9.49 -5.14
C PHE A 54 5.37 10.02 -6.57
N LEU A 55 5.57 9.17 -7.57
CA LEU A 55 5.43 9.55 -8.97
C LEU A 55 4.00 10.03 -9.29
N ARG A 56 2.98 9.34 -8.76
CA ARG A 56 1.58 9.77 -8.88
C ARG A 56 1.31 11.10 -8.19
N LEU A 57 1.95 11.35 -7.04
CA LEU A 57 1.87 12.64 -6.37
C LEU A 57 2.46 13.74 -7.26
N TYR A 58 3.64 13.51 -7.80
CA TYR A 58 4.32 14.47 -8.69
C TYR A 58 3.50 14.81 -9.92
N GLN A 59 2.93 13.79 -10.58
CA GLN A 59 2.11 13.96 -11.79
C GLN A 59 0.80 14.69 -11.53
N ARG A 60 0.18 14.49 -10.36
CA ARG A 60 -1.12 15.07 -10.05
C ARG A 60 -1.03 16.49 -9.48
N SER A 61 0.13 16.84 -8.89
CA SER A 61 0.32 18.11 -8.15
C SER A 61 -0.84 18.51 -7.23
N PRO A 62 -1.40 17.59 -6.42
CA PRO A 62 -2.62 17.87 -5.63
C PRO A 62 -2.36 18.77 -4.42
N VAL A 63 -1.10 19.07 -4.13
CA VAL A 63 -0.67 19.85 -2.94
C VAL A 63 -1.26 21.27 -2.95
N LYS A 64 -1.67 21.76 -4.12
CA LYS A 64 -2.22 23.12 -4.30
C LYS A 64 -3.74 23.23 -4.05
N GLU A 65 -4.41 22.11 -3.74
CA GLU A 65 -5.85 22.12 -3.44
C GLU A 65 -6.09 22.44 -1.96
N ASP A 66 -6.90 23.47 -1.66
CA ASP A 66 -7.27 23.84 -0.30
C ASP A 66 -7.93 22.67 0.45
N GLY A 67 -7.43 22.35 1.65
CA GLY A 67 -7.94 21.26 2.46
C GLY A 67 -7.43 19.87 2.05
N PHE A 68 -6.49 19.75 1.12
CA PHE A 68 -5.90 18.49 0.71
C PHE A 68 -5.08 17.85 1.84
N GLN A 69 -5.49 16.66 2.25
CA GLN A 69 -4.76 15.89 3.26
C GLN A 69 -3.72 14.98 2.61
N LEU A 70 -2.53 15.51 2.41
CA LEU A 70 -1.44 14.87 1.71
C LEU A 70 -1.09 13.48 2.26
N GLY A 71 -0.85 13.36 3.57
CA GLY A 71 -0.54 12.08 4.22
C GLY A 71 -1.65 11.05 4.00
N GLY A 72 -2.91 11.48 4.14
CA GLY A 72 -4.07 10.63 3.88
C GLY A 72 -4.14 10.13 2.44
N TRP A 73 -3.84 10.99 1.49
CA TRP A 73 -3.81 10.63 0.08
C TRP A 73 -2.68 9.62 -0.23
N LEU A 74 -1.46 9.87 0.26
CA LEU A 74 -0.31 8.98 0.09
C LEU A 74 -0.60 7.58 0.66
N TYR A 75 -1.13 7.48 1.87
CA TYR A 75 -1.46 6.20 2.48
C TYR A 75 -2.54 5.44 1.70
N ARG A 76 -3.56 6.15 1.20
CA ARG A 76 -4.60 5.55 0.36
C ARG A 76 -4.05 5.02 -0.96
N VAL A 77 -3.19 5.78 -1.63
CA VAL A 77 -2.56 5.36 -2.88
C VAL A 77 -1.64 4.17 -2.65
N ALA A 78 -0.79 4.22 -1.63
CA ALA A 78 0.12 3.13 -1.28
C ALA A 78 -0.62 1.83 -0.95
N THR A 79 -1.64 1.89 -0.10
CA THR A 79 -2.44 0.70 0.25
C THR A 79 -3.15 0.11 -0.96
N ASN A 80 -3.69 0.94 -1.85
CA ASN A 80 -4.32 0.49 -3.08
C ASN A 80 -3.32 -0.19 -4.04
N LEU A 81 -2.14 0.38 -4.18
CA LEU A 81 -1.08 -0.21 -5.01
C LEU A 81 -0.65 -1.57 -4.46
N GLY A 82 -0.36 -1.67 -3.17
CA GLY A 82 0.01 -2.93 -2.54
C GLY A 82 -1.07 -4.01 -2.65
N LEU A 83 -2.35 -3.68 -2.38
CA LEU A 83 -3.46 -4.63 -2.54
C LEU A 83 -3.63 -5.09 -4.00
N ARG A 84 -3.46 -4.19 -4.98
CA ARG A 84 -3.50 -4.55 -6.40
C ARG A 84 -2.36 -5.47 -6.79
N SER A 85 -1.17 -5.23 -6.26
CA SER A 85 0.00 -6.08 -6.51
C SER A 85 -0.23 -7.50 -6.01
N ILE A 86 -0.68 -7.70 -4.77
CA ILE A 86 -1.00 -9.02 -4.22
C ILE A 86 -2.05 -9.73 -5.09
N ARG A 87 -3.14 -9.05 -5.47
CA ARG A 87 -4.16 -9.64 -6.34
C ARG A 87 -3.63 -10.02 -7.72
N SER A 88 -2.73 -9.22 -8.27
CA SER A 88 -2.11 -9.48 -9.58
C SER A 88 -1.15 -10.66 -9.53
N TYR A 89 -0.35 -10.75 -8.46
CA TYR A 89 0.56 -11.87 -8.23
C TYR A 89 -0.19 -13.20 -8.16
N LYS A 90 -1.23 -13.29 -7.33
CA LYS A 90 -2.05 -14.52 -7.18
C LYS A 90 -2.76 -14.92 -8.47
N ARG A 91 -3.18 -13.94 -9.28
CA ARG A 91 -3.77 -14.24 -10.58
C ARG A 91 -2.74 -14.83 -11.55
N ARG A 92 -1.51 -14.29 -11.58
CA ARG A 92 -0.43 -14.83 -12.42
C ARG A 92 -0.03 -16.23 -11.97
N GLU A 93 0.22 -16.43 -10.69
CA GLU A 93 0.52 -17.74 -10.11
C GLU A 93 -0.51 -18.80 -10.51
N ARG A 94 -1.81 -18.50 -10.38
CA ARG A 94 -2.88 -19.42 -10.81
C ARG A 94 -2.84 -19.74 -12.31
N TYR A 95 -2.62 -18.74 -13.17
CA TYR A 95 -2.49 -18.96 -14.61
C TYR A 95 -1.24 -19.79 -14.96
N GLU A 96 -0.15 -19.63 -14.25
CA GLU A 96 1.08 -20.40 -14.45
C GLU A 96 0.88 -21.87 -14.04
N ILE A 97 0.18 -22.11 -12.93
CA ILE A 97 -0.23 -23.45 -12.49
C ILE A 97 -1.13 -24.10 -13.55
N GLU A 98 -2.19 -23.41 -13.97
CA GLU A 98 -3.13 -23.94 -14.99
C GLU A 98 -2.45 -24.20 -16.34
N ALA A 99 -1.45 -23.39 -16.70
CA ALA A 99 -0.68 -23.55 -17.93
C ALA A 99 0.42 -24.64 -17.87
N GLY A 100 0.59 -25.31 -16.72
CA GLY A 100 1.63 -26.34 -16.53
C GLY A 100 3.07 -25.80 -16.63
N ARG A 101 3.25 -24.49 -16.45
CA ARG A 101 4.55 -23.79 -16.57
C ARG A 101 5.32 -23.68 -15.26
N PHE A 102 4.91 -24.39 -14.23
CA PHE A 102 5.74 -24.49 -13.04
C PHE A 102 7.03 -25.22 -13.41
N ALA A 103 8.04 -24.46 -13.84
CA ALA A 103 9.40 -24.87 -13.67
C ALA A 103 9.61 -25.00 -12.15
N LEU A 104 10.12 -26.15 -11.74
CA LEU A 104 10.63 -26.37 -10.39
C LEU A 104 11.59 -25.21 -10.07
N GLU A 105 11.07 -24.14 -9.48
CA GLU A 105 11.94 -23.17 -8.83
C GLU A 105 12.67 -23.92 -7.73
N GLU A 106 13.98 -23.78 -7.75
CA GLU A 106 14.91 -24.42 -6.85
C GLU A 106 14.38 -24.43 -5.43
N ALA A 107 14.42 -25.60 -4.80
CA ALA A 107 13.96 -25.80 -3.44
C ALA A 107 14.49 -24.67 -2.54
N PRO A 108 13.65 -24.00 -1.78
CA PRO A 108 14.09 -22.91 -0.94
C PRO A 108 15.18 -23.41 -0.01
N GLU A 109 16.30 -22.67 0.04
CA GLU A 109 17.36 -22.89 1.02
C GLU A 109 16.72 -23.24 2.36
N THR A 110 17.27 -24.23 3.03
CA THR A 110 16.82 -24.83 4.30
C THR A 110 16.62 -23.74 5.37
N ARG A 111 15.51 -23.04 5.31
CA ARG A 111 15.10 -22.11 6.39
C ARG A 111 14.64 -22.92 7.58
N PRO A 112 14.95 -22.51 8.80
CA PRO A 112 14.39 -23.14 10.00
C PRO A 112 12.86 -23.26 9.88
N VAL A 113 12.30 -24.39 10.24
CA VAL A 113 10.85 -24.72 10.12
C VAL A 113 9.95 -23.61 10.70
N GLU A 114 10.39 -22.98 11.78
CA GLU A 114 9.69 -21.89 12.44
C GLU A 114 9.60 -20.61 11.55
N LEU A 115 10.68 -20.29 10.82
CA LEU A 115 10.69 -19.14 9.90
C LEU A 115 9.83 -19.41 8.66
N GLN A 116 9.80 -20.66 8.20
CA GLN A 116 8.94 -21.06 7.09
C GLN A 116 7.47 -20.97 7.49
N ALA A 117 7.07 -21.53 8.62
CA ALA A 117 5.69 -21.46 9.13
C ALA A 117 5.24 -20.00 9.38
N GLN A 118 6.16 -19.13 9.77
CA GLN A 118 5.85 -17.70 9.93
C GLN A 118 5.65 -17.00 8.58
N ALA A 119 6.47 -17.33 7.57
CA ALA A 119 6.32 -16.79 6.24
C ALA A 119 4.99 -17.20 5.59
N GLU A 120 4.60 -18.49 5.72
CA GLU A 120 3.32 -19.01 5.25
C GLU A 120 2.13 -18.29 5.90
N LYS A 121 2.15 -18.10 7.21
CA LYS A 121 1.10 -17.32 7.92
C LYS A 121 1.01 -15.88 7.44
N GLN A 122 2.15 -15.24 7.17
CA GLN A 122 2.18 -13.88 6.63
C GLN A 122 1.61 -13.83 5.21
N ASP A 123 1.90 -14.83 4.39
CA ASP A 123 1.37 -14.90 3.04
C ASP A 123 -0.14 -15.12 3.03
N LEU A 124 -0.63 -16.04 3.86
CA LEU A 124 -2.08 -16.22 4.08
C LEU A 124 -2.77 -14.94 4.52
N ALA A 125 -2.15 -14.18 5.44
CA ALA A 125 -2.71 -12.91 5.89
C ALA A 125 -2.78 -11.88 4.76
N ARG A 126 -1.75 -11.78 3.90
CA ARG A 126 -1.75 -10.90 2.73
C ARG A 126 -2.86 -11.29 1.74
N GLN A 127 -3.01 -12.59 1.50
CA GLN A 127 -4.06 -13.12 0.62
C GLN A 127 -5.46 -12.82 1.19
N ALA A 128 -5.66 -12.98 2.49
CA ALA A 128 -6.92 -12.64 3.14
C ALA A 128 -7.26 -11.16 2.96
N LEU A 129 -6.30 -10.26 3.19
CA LEU A 129 -6.47 -8.82 2.94
C LEU A 129 -6.82 -8.53 1.47
N ALA A 130 -6.23 -9.26 0.53
CA ALA A 130 -6.49 -9.08 -0.90
C ALA A 130 -7.87 -9.59 -1.33
N LYS A 131 -8.43 -10.60 -0.65
CA LYS A 131 -9.80 -11.12 -0.88
C LYS A 131 -10.88 -10.20 -0.31
N MET A 132 -10.60 -9.43 0.73
CA MET A 132 -11.54 -8.52 1.38
C MET A 132 -11.97 -7.35 0.49
N ASN A 133 -13.07 -6.68 0.90
CA ASN A 133 -13.42 -5.38 0.36
C ASN A 133 -12.29 -4.36 0.57
N GLU A 134 -11.95 -3.60 -0.49
CA GLU A 134 -10.83 -2.66 -0.50
C GLU A 134 -10.85 -1.68 0.69
N ARG A 135 -12.02 -1.14 1.03
CA ARG A 135 -12.18 -0.18 2.13
C ARG A 135 -11.94 -0.82 3.50
N GLN A 136 -12.34 -2.07 3.68
CA GLN A 136 -12.11 -2.81 4.92
C GLN A 136 -10.65 -3.24 5.05
N SER A 137 -10.02 -3.68 3.95
CA SER A 137 -8.57 -3.96 3.93
C SER A 137 -7.76 -2.73 4.28
N GLN A 138 -8.07 -1.57 3.68
CA GLN A 138 -7.41 -0.30 3.99
C GLN A 138 -7.54 0.06 5.47
N LEU A 139 -8.72 -0.10 6.04
CA LEU A 139 -8.99 0.21 7.43
C LEU A 139 -8.08 -0.60 8.37
N LEU A 140 -7.94 -1.92 8.13
CA LEU A 140 -7.05 -2.79 8.89
C LEU A 140 -5.59 -2.41 8.70
N ILE A 141 -5.14 -2.23 7.46
CA ILE A 141 -3.75 -1.85 7.14
C ILE A 141 -3.37 -0.56 7.87
N LEU A 142 -4.22 0.46 7.81
CA LEU A 142 -3.97 1.73 8.48
C LEU A 142 -3.96 1.57 10.02
N ARG A 143 -4.86 0.77 10.57
CA ARG A 143 -4.90 0.49 12.01
C ARG A 143 -3.61 -0.17 12.50
N TYR A 144 -3.12 -1.17 11.77
CA TYR A 144 -1.87 -1.87 12.09
C TYR A 144 -0.60 -1.13 11.64
N SER A 145 -0.74 0.09 11.14
CA SER A 145 0.36 1.02 10.85
C SER A 145 0.52 2.12 11.90
N ASP A 146 0.05 1.86 13.12
CA ASP A 146 0.15 2.71 14.29
C ASP A 146 -0.58 4.07 14.18
N LEU A 147 -1.58 4.16 13.27
CA LEU A 147 -2.41 5.35 13.12
C LEU A 147 -3.55 5.38 14.14
N SER A 148 -3.82 6.56 14.67
CA SER A 148 -4.97 6.81 15.54
C SER A 148 -6.30 6.77 14.76
N TYR A 149 -7.41 6.55 15.45
CA TYR A 149 -8.74 6.59 14.85
C TYR A 149 -9.06 7.91 14.16
N LYS A 150 -8.56 9.03 14.69
CA LYS A 150 -8.73 10.36 14.10
C LYS A 150 -7.99 10.47 12.75
N GLU A 151 -6.76 9.98 12.70
CA GLU A 151 -5.96 9.96 11.45
C GLU A 151 -6.58 9.03 10.41
N ILE A 152 -6.96 7.80 10.81
CA ILE A 152 -7.64 6.85 9.92
C ILE A 152 -8.94 7.45 9.36
N ALA A 153 -9.73 8.10 10.21
CA ALA A 153 -10.95 8.79 9.80
C ALA A 153 -10.67 9.88 8.75
N GLY A 154 -9.65 10.71 8.98
CA GLY A 154 -9.22 11.73 8.02
C GLY A 154 -8.78 11.12 6.68
N ILE A 155 -7.96 10.06 6.71
CA ILE A 155 -7.47 9.37 5.51
C ILE A 155 -8.62 8.79 4.67
N LEU A 156 -9.60 8.17 5.35
CA LEU A 156 -10.70 7.47 4.67
C LEU A 156 -11.93 8.34 4.42
N GLY A 157 -11.93 9.60 4.90
CA GLY A 157 -13.08 10.49 4.81
C GLY A 157 -14.27 10.00 5.65
N LEU A 158 -14.00 9.50 6.86
CA LEU A 158 -14.97 8.94 7.78
C LEU A 158 -15.11 9.75 9.05
N SER A 159 -16.18 9.50 9.82
CA SER A 159 -16.27 10.00 11.21
C SER A 159 -15.37 9.16 12.12
N PRO A 160 -14.61 9.78 13.06
CA PRO A 160 -13.81 9.06 14.05
C PRO A 160 -14.63 8.06 14.88
N THR A 161 -15.87 8.38 15.18
CA THR A 161 -16.80 7.50 15.92
C THR A 161 -17.21 6.26 15.15
N SER A 162 -17.12 6.30 13.82
CA SER A 162 -17.44 5.16 12.94
C SER A 162 -16.30 4.15 12.83
N ILE A 163 -15.06 4.53 13.18
CA ILE A 163 -13.87 3.70 12.97
C ILE A 163 -13.95 2.40 13.78
N GLY A 164 -14.29 2.47 15.06
CA GLY A 164 -14.38 1.26 15.92
C GLY A 164 -15.35 0.20 15.39
N PRO A 165 -16.63 0.52 15.14
CA PRO A 165 -17.57 -0.43 14.55
C PRO A 165 -17.16 -0.96 13.18
N LEU A 166 -16.51 -0.13 12.34
CA LEU A 166 -16.03 -0.55 11.02
C LEU A 166 -14.83 -1.48 11.13
N LEU A 167 -13.91 -1.23 12.07
CA LEU A 167 -12.79 -2.14 12.36
C LEU A 167 -13.29 -3.50 12.82
N ALA A 168 -14.24 -3.56 13.75
CA ALA A 168 -14.80 -4.82 14.20
C ALA A 168 -15.47 -5.64 13.09
N ARG A 169 -16.00 -4.98 12.04
CA ARG A 169 -16.52 -5.68 10.85
C ARG A 169 -15.38 -6.16 9.95
N ALA A 170 -14.36 -5.31 9.75
CA ALA A 170 -13.21 -5.65 8.95
C ALA A 170 -12.41 -6.82 9.54
N GLU A 171 -12.26 -6.86 10.87
CA GLU A 171 -11.61 -7.96 11.59
C GLU A 171 -12.35 -9.30 11.40
N ARG A 172 -13.68 -9.29 11.47
CA ARG A 172 -14.49 -10.48 11.21
C ARG A 172 -14.37 -10.97 9.78
N GLU A 173 -14.46 -10.07 8.80
CA GLU A 173 -14.29 -10.42 7.38
C GLU A 173 -12.88 -10.96 7.11
N PHE A 174 -11.87 -10.37 7.75
CA PHE A 174 -10.50 -10.87 7.65
C PHE A 174 -10.40 -12.30 8.19
N GLU A 175 -10.96 -12.55 9.37
CA GLU A 175 -10.94 -13.87 9.98
C GLU A 175 -11.65 -14.93 9.11
N GLU A 176 -12.78 -14.59 8.51
CA GLU A 176 -13.49 -15.45 7.56
C GLU A 176 -12.65 -15.75 6.32
N CYS A 177 -12.07 -14.74 5.71
CA CYS A 177 -11.19 -14.90 4.56
C CYS A 177 -9.94 -15.73 4.88
N TYR A 178 -9.33 -15.47 6.02
CA TYR A 178 -8.13 -16.18 6.48
C TYR A 178 -8.41 -17.67 6.74
N ARG A 179 -9.50 -17.98 7.45
CA ARG A 179 -9.91 -19.37 7.72
C ARG A 179 -10.23 -20.14 6.43
N ALA A 180 -10.94 -19.50 5.49
CA ALA A 180 -11.23 -20.12 4.21
C ALA A 180 -9.96 -20.51 3.45
N LEU A 181 -8.98 -19.60 3.40
CA LEU A 181 -7.69 -19.87 2.76
C LEU A 181 -6.90 -20.98 3.47
N ALA A 182 -6.84 -20.95 4.80
CA ALA A 182 -6.14 -21.97 5.58
C ALA A 182 -6.76 -23.39 5.45
N GLN A 183 -8.03 -23.48 5.07
CA GLN A 183 -8.70 -24.76 4.77
C GLN A 183 -8.49 -25.25 3.34
N GLU A 184 -8.23 -24.36 2.39
CA GLU A 184 -7.95 -24.69 0.99
C GLU A 184 -6.53 -25.30 0.82
N GLU A 185 -5.61 -25.06 1.78
CA GLU A 185 -4.22 -25.56 1.75
C GLU A 185 -4.02 -26.92 2.45
N VAL A 186 -5.06 -27.49 3.10
CA VAL A 186 -5.04 -28.81 3.76
C VAL A 186 -5.63 -29.89 2.83
#